data_e3c447e3807e92c82684f9b5944a703d
#
_entry.id   e3c447e3807e92c82684f9b5944a703d
#
_cell.length_a   1.000
_cell.length_b   1.000
_cell.length_c   1.000
_cell.angle_alpha   90.00
_cell.angle_beta   90.00
_cell.angle_gamma   90.00
#
_symmetry.space_group_name_H-M   'P 1'
#
loop_
_entity.id
_entity.type
_entity.pdbx_description
1 polymer ?
#
loop_
_entity_poly.entity_id
_entity_poly.type
_entity_poly.pdbx_seq_one_letter_code
_entity_poly.pdbx_strand_id
1 'polypeptide(L)'
;MAREERKWHPHFIKYMEMIVNHPNYRGLRIEKKSDGSYSWIATAKSDTGKARITWCENKAKELGIPIQPGVYADVMLAIHPTKRKVCQTCGREMSLYYHYPNANFLNALNKTFNSDYTDCDQISDIWDDLVSHGVRADRIAAFLVEKGDLNINPRTASKEEIIDTLEYACRKGNKKCLGPGAMSNFPDRYDGFHTYNRCCRSSQDKGRSKENLKSYTKDRRAYEYWSDGNIHAANQFMGSSFFEGTSADHIGPISLGFVHDPRYLQPMTSSDNSTKRDRLQLIDIE
;
A
#
# COMPACT_ATOMS: atom_id res chain seq x y z
N MET A 1 -8.33 28.05 9.22
CA MET A 1 -8.94 27.01 10.10
C MET A 1 -7.83 26.15 10.64
N ALA A 2 -7.69 26.02 11.97
CA ALA A 2 -6.75 25.11 12.58
C ALA A 2 -7.07 23.68 12.13
N ARG A 3 -6.04 22.91 11.73
CA ARG A 3 -6.22 21.48 11.45
C ARG A 3 -6.76 20.84 12.72
N GLU A 4 -7.96 20.21 12.65
CA GLU A 4 -8.39 19.31 13.72
C GLU A 4 -7.25 18.32 14.00
N GLU A 5 -6.79 18.29 15.24
CA GLU A 5 -5.78 17.33 15.67
C GLU A 5 -6.31 15.92 15.40
N ARG A 6 -5.61 15.16 14.57
CA ARG A 6 -5.97 13.77 14.31
C ARG A 6 -5.84 12.99 15.62
N LYS A 7 -6.97 12.70 16.25
CA LYS A 7 -7.00 11.81 17.42
C LYS A 7 -6.68 10.39 16.92
N TRP A 8 -5.53 9.89 17.28
CA TRP A 8 -5.16 8.52 17.01
C TRP A 8 -5.92 7.56 17.93
N HIS A 9 -6.27 6.41 17.40
CA HIS A 9 -6.96 5.38 18.19
C HIS A 9 -6.08 4.94 19.38
N PRO A 10 -6.65 4.70 20.59
CA PRO A 10 -5.87 4.33 21.77
C PRO A 10 -4.99 3.09 21.56
N HIS A 11 -5.46 2.09 20.82
CA HIS A 11 -4.66 0.90 20.49
C HIS A 11 -3.44 1.26 19.62
N PHE A 12 -3.55 2.25 18.73
CA PHE A 12 -2.42 2.71 17.95
C PHE A 12 -1.39 3.45 18.80
N ILE A 13 -1.82 4.20 19.81
CA ILE A 13 -0.92 4.86 20.78
C ILE A 13 -0.12 3.80 21.54
N LYS A 14 -0.78 2.77 22.08
CA LYS A 14 -0.11 1.64 22.76
C LYS A 14 0.86 0.91 21.83
N TYR A 15 0.48 0.72 20.57
CA TYR A 15 1.34 0.14 19.55
C TYR A 15 2.61 0.99 19.33
N MET A 16 2.49 2.31 19.21
CA MET A 16 3.64 3.21 19.08
C MET A 16 4.60 3.09 20.28
N GLU A 17 4.06 3.07 21.48
CA GLU A 17 4.84 2.91 22.72
C GLU A 17 5.60 1.57 22.73
N MET A 18 4.94 0.50 22.35
CA MET A 18 5.53 -0.83 22.26
C MET A 18 6.70 -0.84 21.25
N ILE A 19 6.51 -0.28 20.05
CA ILE A 19 7.53 -0.23 19.01
C ILE A 19 8.72 0.64 19.42
N VAL A 20 8.48 1.84 19.96
CA VAL A 20 9.55 2.77 20.35
C VAL A 20 10.44 2.19 21.46
N ASN A 21 9.85 1.46 22.39
CA ASN A 21 10.56 0.85 23.51
C ASN A 21 11.14 -0.53 23.19
N HIS A 22 10.88 -1.08 22.00
CA HIS A 22 11.35 -2.41 21.65
C HIS A 22 12.85 -2.42 21.31
N PRO A 23 13.64 -3.38 21.82
CA PRO A 23 15.09 -3.46 21.60
C PRO A 23 15.50 -3.45 20.12
N ASN A 24 14.70 -4.02 19.24
CA ASN A 24 14.98 -4.07 17.79
C ASN A 24 15.07 -2.69 17.14
N TYR A 25 14.47 -1.65 17.74
CA TYR A 25 14.46 -0.26 17.25
C TYR A 25 15.44 0.64 18.00
N ARG A 26 16.31 0.06 18.84
CA ARG A 26 17.31 0.84 19.57
C ARG A 26 18.19 1.67 18.62
N GLY A 27 18.28 2.97 18.92
CA GLY A 27 19.07 3.92 18.11
C GLY A 27 18.35 4.50 16.90
N LEU A 28 17.16 4.01 16.55
CA LEU A 28 16.33 4.66 15.54
C LEU A 28 15.79 6.00 16.07
N ARG A 29 16.04 7.09 15.32
CA ARG A 29 15.72 8.44 15.77
C ARG A 29 14.23 8.69 15.85
N ILE A 30 13.78 9.12 17.03
CA ILE A 30 12.42 9.61 17.27
C ILE A 30 12.47 10.81 18.22
N GLU A 31 11.57 11.76 17.97
CA GLU A 31 11.43 12.96 18.79
C GLU A 31 10.10 12.91 19.54
N LYS A 32 10.09 13.38 20.77
CA LYS A 32 8.86 13.64 21.50
C LYS A 32 8.44 15.09 21.29
N LYS A 33 7.16 15.31 21.08
CA LYS A 33 6.55 16.63 21.03
C LYS A 33 6.36 17.19 22.43
N SER A 34 6.01 18.46 22.53
CA SER A 34 5.72 19.14 23.80
C SER A 34 4.58 18.51 24.60
N ASP A 35 3.63 17.85 23.93
CA ASP A 35 2.51 17.11 24.53
C ASP A 35 2.89 15.69 24.98
N GLY A 36 4.16 15.29 24.84
CA GLY A 36 4.66 13.96 25.16
C GLY A 36 4.42 12.90 24.08
N SER A 37 3.68 13.22 23.02
CA SER A 37 3.44 12.29 21.92
C SER A 37 4.70 12.12 21.05
N TYR A 38 4.77 11.02 20.31
CA TYR A 38 5.90 10.74 19.41
C TYR A 38 5.74 11.40 18.04
N SER A 39 6.82 12.00 17.53
CA SER A 39 6.95 12.44 16.13
C SER A 39 7.08 11.23 15.19
N TRP A 40 5.96 10.50 15.04
CA TRP A 40 5.93 9.24 14.28
C TRP A 40 6.24 9.43 12.80
N ILE A 41 5.75 10.52 12.24
CA ILE A 41 5.88 10.86 10.83
C ILE A 41 7.02 11.86 10.64
N ALA A 42 7.94 11.57 9.72
CA ALA A 42 9.01 12.47 9.29
C ALA A 42 9.14 12.44 7.77
N THR A 43 9.61 13.52 7.16
CA THR A 43 9.90 13.51 5.73
C THR A 43 11.32 12.97 5.49
N ALA A 44 11.54 12.29 4.37
CA ALA A 44 12.86 11.75 4.00
C ALA A 44 13.96 12.84 3.94
N LYS A 45 13.58 14.08 3.65
CA LYS A 45 14.49 15.23 3.54
C LYS A 45 14.84 15.87 4.88
N SER A 46 14.10 15.59 5.95
CA SER A 46 14.39 16.09 7.30
C SER A 46 15.58 15.36 7.90
N ASP A 47 16.21 15.98 8.90
CA ASP A 47 17.35 15.35 9.60
C ASP A 47 16.94 14.04 10.29
N THR A 48 15.70 13.98 10.82
CA THR A 48 15.13 12.75 11.35
C THR A 48 14.94 11.69 10.27
N GLY A 49 14.45 12.07 9.09
CA GLY A 49 14.31 11.12 7.97
C GLY A 49 15.64 10.60 7.46
N LYS A 50 16.64 11.49 7.29
CA LYS A 50 18.00 11.09 6.90
C LYS A 50 18.64 10.15 7.95
N ALA A 51 18.52 10.47 9.24
CA ALA A 51 19.02 9.62 10.30
C ALA A 51 18.35 8.23 10.30
N ARG A 52 17.04 8.15 10.02
CA ARG A 52 16.33 6.86 9.86
C ARG A 52 16.85 6.06 8.68
N ILE A 53 17.12 6.69 7.55
CA ILE A 53 17.70 6.02 6.37
C ILE A 53 19.06 5.41 6.74
N THR A 54 19.98 6.20 7.27
CA THR A 54 21.32 5.74 7.69
C THR A 54 21.23 4.60 8.71
N TRP A 55 20.35 4.72 9.70
CA TRP A 55 20.14 3.66 10.68
C TRP A 55 19.67 2.36 10.02
N CYS A 56 18.73 2.47 9.08
CA CYS A 56 18.16 1.31 8.38
C CYS A 56 19.22 0.62 7.48
N GLU A 57 20.07 1.39 6.80
CA GLU A 57 21.17 0.84 6.01
C GLU A 57 22.18 0.07 6.88
N ASN A 58 22.50 0.60 8.05
CA ASN A 58 23.36 -0.09 9.01
C ASN A 58 22.70 -1.37 9.52
N LYS A 59 21.40 -1.32 9.84
CA LYS A 59 20.64 -2.48 10.28
C LYS A 59 20.53 -3.54 9.17
N ALA A 60 20.42 -3.14 7.90
CA ALA A 60 20.46 -4.06 6.76
C ALA A 60 21.76 -4.84 6.71
N LYS A 61 22.90 -4.15 6.91
CA LYS A 61 24.23 -4.79 6.97
C LYS A 61 24.34 -5.79 8.11
N GLU A 62 23.84 -5.42 9.32
CA GLU A 62 23.82 -6.32 10.48
C GLU A 62 23.01 -7.59 10.22
N LEU A 63 21.89 -7.47 9.48
CA LEU A 63 20.98 -8.57 9.18
C LEU A 63 21.37 -9.36 7.92
N GLY A 64 22.41 -8.96 7.19
CA GLY A 64 22.78 -9.57 5.92
C GLY A 64 21.76 -9.34 4.80
N ILE A 65 20.94 -8.27 4.89
CA ILE A 65 19.95 -7.91 3.89
C ILE A 65 20.63 -7.06 2.81
N PRO A 66 20.58 -7.44 1.53
CA PRO A 66 21.19 -6.67 0.45
C PRO A 66 20.60 -5.26 0.33
N ILE A 67 21.45 -4.24 0.19
CA ILE A 67 21.00 -2.85 -0.02
C ILE A 67 20.62 -2.68 -1.50
N GLN A 68 19.32 -2.78 -1.76
CA GLN A 68 18.68 -2.65 -3.06
C GLN A 68 17.32 -1.96 -2.92
N PRO A 69 16.63 -1.58 -4.00
CA PRO A 69 15.28 -1.04 -3.91
C PRO A 69 14.36 -1.97 -3.11
N GLY A 70 13.70 -1.43 -2.07
CA GLY A 70 12.86 -2.21 -1.15
C GLY A 70 13.52 -2.66 0.15
N VAL A 71 14.85 -2.52 0.30
CA VAL A 71 15.61 -2.94 1.51
C VAL A 71 14.98 -2.43 2.81
N TYR A 72 14.47 -1.20 2.81
CA TYR A 72 13.89 -0.60 4.02
C TYR A 72 12.65 -1.35 4.50
N ALA A 73 11.79 -1.77 3.57
CA ALA A 73 10.62 -2.58 3.90
C ALA A 73 11.03 -3.96 4.43
N ASP A 74 12.04 -4.57 3.81
CA ASP A 74 12.58 -5.87 4.22
C ASP A 74 13.20 -5.80 5.64
N VAL A 75 14.01 -4.76 5.92
CA VAL A 75 14.59 -4.52 7.25
C VAL A 75 13.49 -4.30 8.29
N MET A 76 12.56 -3.38 8.02
CA MET A 76 11.50 -3.07 8.98
C MET A 76 10.59 -4.28 9.22
N LEU A 77 10.29 -5.05 8.19
CA LEU A 77 9.56 -6.31 8.35
C LEU A 77 10.38 -7.34 9.16
N ALA A 78 11.68 -7.46 8.90
CA ALA A 78 12.54 -8.42 9.62
C ALA A 78 12.61 -8.14 11.13
N ILE A 79 12.75 -6.86 11.52
CA ILE A 79 12.89 -6.47 12.93
C ILE A 79 11.56 -6.31 13.68
N HIS A 80 10.42 -6.20 12.97
CA HIS A 80 9.13 -5.93 13.59
C HIS A 80 8.75 -7.06 14.58
N PRO A 81 8.46 -6.75 15.87
CA PRO A 81 8.33 -7.77 16.90
C PRO A 81 7.15 -8.72 16.69
N THR A 82 6.00 -8.18 16.27
CA THR A 82 4.75 -8.94 16.13
C THR A 82 4.39 -9.28 14.69
N LYS A 83 5.07 -8.65 13.69
CA LYS A 83 4.68 -8.69 12.28
C LYS A 83 3.23 -8.23 12.02
N ARG A 84 2.66 -7.49 12.97
CA ARG A 84 1.28 -6.99 12.91
C ARG A 84 1.25 -5.49 13.18
N LYS A 85 0.43 -4.76 12.42
CA LYS A 85 0.28 -3.31 12.49
C LYS A 85 -1.11 -2.94 12.98
N VAL A 86 -1.17 -2.04 13.95
CA VAL A 86 -2.43 -1.46 14.41
C VAL A 86 -2.81 -0.24 13.57
N CYS A 87 -4.07 -0.15 13.17
CA CYS A 87 -4.59 0.98 12.40
C CYS A 87 -4.80 2.21 13.31
N GLN A 88 -4.27 3.37 12.89
CA GLN A 88 -4.46 4.63 13.63
C GLN A 88 -5.92 5.08 13.74
N THR A 89 -6.79 4.63 12.82
CA THR A 89 -8.17 5.11 12.69
C THR A 89 -9.17 4.22 13.44
N CYS A 90 -9.14 2.90 13.19
CA CYS A 90 -10.11 1.97 13.76
C CYS A 90 -9.53 1.03 14.82
N GLY A 91 -8.22 1.09 15.09
CA GLY A 91 -7.56 0.22 16.07
C GLY A 91 -7.44 -1.25 15.67
N ARG A 92 -7.92 -1.64 14.46
CA ARG A 92 -7.79 -3.01 13.97
C ARG A 92 -6.33 -3.37 13.76
N GLU A 93 -5.96 -4.56 14.20
CA GLU A 93 -4.66 -5.15 13.96
C GLU A 93 -4.69 -6.00 12.69
N MET A 94 -3.67 -5.86 11.83
CA MET A 94 -3.54 -6.63 10.59
C MET A 94 -2.10 -7.08 10.37
N SER A 95 -1.92 -8.23 9.71
CA SER A 95 -0.61 -8.76 9.36
C SER A 95 0.13 -7.85 8.38
N LEU A 96 1.45 -7.74 8.55
CA LEU A 96 2.35 -7.10 7.59
C LEU A 96 2.76 -8.04 6.45
N TYR A 97 2.48 -9.33 6.57
CA TYR A 97 2.67 -10.29 5.49
C TYR A 97 1.55 -10.20 4.44
N TYR A 98 1.80 -10.78 3.29
CA TYR A 98 0.90 -10.76 2.12
C TYR A 98 -0.20 -11.81 2.27
N HIS A 99 -1.12 -11.58 3.20
CA HIS A 99 -2.19 -12.51 3.55
C HIS A 99 -3.59 -12.08 3.07
N TYR A 100 -3.72 -10.85 2.57
CA TYR A 100 -5.03 -10.27 2.27
C TYR A 100 -5.27 -10.18 0.76
N PRO A 101 -6.41 -10.69 0.25
CA PRO A 101 -6.76 -10.62 -1.16
C PRO A 101 -6.77 -9.19 -1.68
N ASN A 102 -6.24 -8.98 -2.89
CA ASN A 102 -6.40 -7.73 -3.61
C ASN A 102 -7.72 -7.74 -4.41
N ALA A 103 -8.26 -6.58 -4.77
CA ALA A 103 -9.60 -6.43 -5.30
C ALA A 103 -9.96 -7.40 -6.44
N ASN A 104 -9.11 -7.51 -7.46
CA ASN A 104 -9.39 -8.41 -8.60
C ASN A 104 -9.40 -9.89 -8.20
N PHE A 105 -8.46 -10.28 -7.35
CA PHE A 105 -8.40 -11.66 -6.84
C PHE A 105 -9.59 -11.96 -5.93
N LEU A 106 -9.95 -11.03 -5.04
CA LEU A 106 -11.12 -11.12 -4.16
C LEU A 106 -12.42 -11.26 -4.96
N ASN A 107 -12.62 -10.45 -6.01
CA ASN A 107 -13.78 -10.54 -6.87
C ASN A 107 -13.88 -11.90 -7.56
N ALA A 108 -12.75 -12.44 -8.06
CA ALA A 108 -12.72 -13.77 -8.66
C ALA A 108 -13.03 -14.86 -7.63
N LEU A 109 -12.48 -14.76 -6.42
CA LEU A 109 -12.73 -15.68 -5.31
C LEU A 109 -14.21 -15.69 -4.92
N ASN A 110 -14.77 -14.52 -4.63
CA ASN A 110 -16.17 -14.37 -4.23
C ASN A 110 -17.12 -14.90 -5.32
N LYS A 111 -16.84 -14.61 -6.59
CA LYS A 111 -17.61 -15.14 -7.72
C LYS A 111 -17.53 -16.68 -7.82
N THR A 112 -16.33 -17.26 -7.62
CA THR A 112 -16.10 -18.71 -7.78
C THR A 112 -16.77 -19.52 -6.67
N PHE A 113 -16.76 -19.01 -5.46
CA PHE A 113 -17.26 -19.71 -4.28
C PHE A 113 -18.61 -19.19 -3.79
N ASN A 114 -19.21 -18.19 -4.48
CA ASN A 114 -20.47 -17.54 -4.11
C ASN A 114 -20.43 -17.00 -2.68
N SER A 115 -19.42 -16.19 -2.38
CA SER A 115 -19.13 -15.63 -1.05
C SER A 115 -19.01 -14.11 -1.11
N ASP A 116 -18.91 -13.47 0.06
CA ASP A 116 -18.89 -12.01 0.24
C ASP A 116 -17.68 -11.52 1.08
N TYR A 117 -16.59 -12.27 1.07
CA TYR A 117 -15.35 -11.88 1.77
C TYR A 117 -14.88 -10.49 1.34
N THR A 118 -14.17 -9.85 2.26
CA THR A 118 -13.63 -8.51 2.09
C THR A 118 -12.11 -8.53 1.96
N ASP A 119 -11.52 -7.41 1.57
CA ASP A 119 -10.07 -7.26 1.50
C ASP A 119 -9.41 -7.20 2.90
N CYS A 120 -10.18 -7.30 3.97
CA CYS A 120 -9.72 -7.37 5.35
C CYS A 120 -9.67 -8.80 5.90
N ASP A 121 -10.12 -9.79 5.13
CA ASP A 121 -10.13 -11.19 5.52
C ASP A 121 -8.85 -11.87 5.03
N GLN A 122 -8.21 -12.67 5.89
CA GLN A 122 -6.96 -13.36 5.53
C GLN A 122 -7.26 -14.60 4.69
N ILE A 123 -6.41 -14.90 3.74
CA ILE A 123 -6.62 -16.04 2.84
C ILE A 123 -6.66 -17.38 3.59
N SER A 124 -5.94 -17.52 4.71
CA SER A 124 -6.02 -18.69 5.57
C SER A 124 -7.39 -18.86 6.20
N ASP A 125 -7.96 -17.75 6.70
CA ASP A 125 -9.26 -17.75 7.38
C ASP A 125 -10.38 -17.99 6.35
N ILE A 126 -10.27 -17.39 5.17
CA ILE A 126 -11.17 -17.64 4.03
C ILE A 126 -11.17 -19.12 3.65
N TRP A 127 -9.99 -19.75 3.61
CA TRP A 127 -9.90 -21.19 3.32
C TRP A 127 -10.66 -22.02 4.35
N ASP A 128 -10.43 -21.78 5.63
CA ASP A 128 -11.08 -22.53 6.70
C ASP A 128 -12.58 -22.34 6.72
N ASP A 129 -13.02 -21.11 6.49
CA ASP A 129 -14.44 -20.80 6.40
C ASP A 129 -15.12 -21.49 5.20
N LEU A 130 -14.52 -21.46 4.02
CA LEU A 130 -15.01 -22.18 2.85
C LEU A 130 -15.12 -23.69 3.11
N VAL A 131 -14.12 -24.30 3.74
CA VAL A 131 -14.16 -25.71 4.11
C VAL A 131 -15.29 -26.01 5.11
N SER A 132 -15.46 -25.12 6.10
CA SER A 132 -16.56 -25.26 7.09
C SER A 132 -17.95 -25.21 6.46
N HIS A 133 -18.09 -24.49 5.33
CA HIS A 133 -19.31 -24.39 4.52
C HIS A 133 -19.40 -25.49 3.42
N GLY A 134 -18.58 -26.53 3.50
CA GLY A 134 -18.65 -27.70 2.65
C GLY A 134 -17.96 -27.58 1.28
N VAL A 135 -17.17 -26.53 1.08
CA VAL A 135 -16.32 -26.45 -0.12
C VAL A 135 -15.15 -27.41 0.04
N ARG A 136 -14.92 -28.24 -0.96
CA ARG A 136 -13.82 -29.20 -0.95
C ARG A 136 -12.47 -28.49 -0.99
N ALA A 137 -11.52 -28.91 -0.14
CA ALA A 137 -10.19 -28.32 -0.05
C ALA A 137 -9.41 -28.36 -1.36
N ASP A 138 -9.55 -29.47 -2.14
CA ASP A 138 -8.89 -29.59 -3.45
C ASP A 138 -9.39 -28.55 -4.49
N ARG A 139 -10.66 -28.13 -4.40
CA ARG A 139 -11.21 -27.06 -5.25
C ARG A 139 -10.64 -25.69 -4.88
N ILE A 140 -10.47 -25.42 -3.58
CA ILE A 140 -9.83 -24.18 -3.10
C ILE A 140 -8.36 -24.17 -3.52
N ALA A 141 -7.65 -25.28 -3.30
CA ALA A 141 -6.26 -25.46 -3.71
C ALA A 141 -6.08 -25.18 -5.22
N ALA A 142 -6.90 -25.81 -6.05
CA ALA A 142 -6.83 -25.63 -7.49
C ALA A 142 -7.05 -24.16 -7.91
N PHE A 143 -8.01 -23.48 -7.28
CA PHE A 143 -8.26 -22.07 -7.54
C PHE A 143 -7.05 -21.18 -7.16
N LEU A 144 -6.45 -21.39 -5.99
CA LEU A 144 -5.29 -20.59 -5.54
C LEU A 144 -4.06 -20.83 -6.43
N VAL A 145 -3.81 -22.10 -6.78
CA VAL A 145 -2.70 -22.49 -7.66
C VAL A 145 -2.87 -21.89 -9.05
N GLU A 146 -4.07 -21.99 -9.65
CA GLU A 146 -4.37 -21.39 -10.95
C GLU A 146 -4.22 -19.87 -10.94
N LYS A 147 -4.87 -19.19 -10.00
CA LYS A 147 -4.83 -17.71 -9.94
C LYS A 147 -3.48 -17.14 -9.52
N GLY A 148 -2.75 -17.89 -8.70
CA GLY A 148 -1.37 -17.57 -8.32
C GLY A 148 -0.35 -17.97 -9.38
N ASP A 149 -0.71 -18.77 -10.39
CA ASP A 149 0.20 -19.38 -11.35
C ASP A 149 1.37 -20.06 -10.63
N LEU A 150 1.02 -20.88 -9.64
CA LEU A 150 1.99 -21.55 -8.78
C LEU A 150 2.45 -22.86 -9.41
N ASN A 151 3.74 -23.12 -9.36
CA ASN A 151 4.31 -24.37 -9.85
C ASN A 151 4.31 -25.45 -8.75
N ILE A 152 3.12 -25.76 -8.21
CA ILE A 152 2.89 -26.81 -7.22
C ILE A 152 1.65 -27.63 -7.59
N ASN A 153 1.60 -28.88 -7.12
CA ASN A 153 0.45 -29.73 -7.38
C ASN A 153 -0.66 -29.51 -6.33
N PRO A 154 -1.82 -28.95 -6.72
CA PRO A 154 -2.90 -28.64 -5.77
C PRO A 154 -3.53 -29.86 -5.08
N ARG A 155 -3.27 -31.10 -5.58
CA ARG A 155 -3.82 -32.33 -5.00
C ARG A 155 -2.96 -32.92 -3.90
N THR A 156 -1.67 -32.57 -3.86
CA THR A 156 -0.70 -33.16 -2.92
C THR A 156 -0.11 -32.13 -1.97
N ALA A 157 -0.13 -30.85 -2.34
CA ALA A 157 0.36 -29.77 -1.49
C ALA A 157 -0.57 -29.51 -0.31
N SER A 158 0.00 -29.20 0.85
CA SER A 158 -0.77 -28.77 2.03
C SER A 158 -1.34 -27.36 1.86
N LYS A 159 -2.34 -27.01 2.68
CA LYS A 159 -2.88 -25.65 2.75
C LYS A 159 -1.77 -24.62 2.97
N GLU A 160 -0.91 -24.91 3.95
CA GLU A 160 0.20 -24.04 4.36
C GLU A 160 1.17 -23.85 3.21
N GLU A 161 1.57 -24.91 2.52
CA GLU A 161 2.49 -24.85 1.38
C GLU A 161 1.93 -23.99 0.24
N ILE A 162 0.64 -24.11 -0.05
CA ILE A 162 -0.02 -23.33 -1.10
C ILE A 162 -0.04 -21.85 -0.71
N ILE A 163 -0.44 -21.54 0.53
CA ILE A 163 -0.54 -20.14 1.00
C ILE A 163 0.84 -19.49 1.08
N ASP A 164 1.85 -20.18 1.60
CA ASP A 164 3.22 -19.67 1.73
C ASP A 164 3.84 -19.42 0.34
N THR A 165 3.61 -20.33 -0.61
CA THR A 165 4.08 -20.16 -1.99
C THR A 165 3.40 -18.97 -2.67
N LEU A 166 2.09 -18.81 -2.48
CA LEU A 166 1.34 -17.68 -3.01
C LEU A 166 1.79 -16.35 -2.39
N GLU A 167 1.98 -16.32 -1.06
CA GLU A 167 2.52 -15.17 -0.35
C GLU A 167 3.88 -14.76 -0.90
N TYR A 168 4.79 -15.73 -1.02
CA TYR A 168 6.14 -15.49 -1.54
C TYR A 168 6.11 -14.91 -2.95
N ALA A 169 5.31 -15.48 -3.85
CA ALA A 169 5.14 -14.98 -5.21
C ALA A 169 4.61 -13.54 -5.25
N CYS A 170 3.64 -13.23 -4.39
CA CYS A 170 3.08 -11.88 -4.29
C CYS A 170 4.07 -10.87 -3.69
N ARG A 171 4.82 -11.27 -2.67
CA ARG A 171 5.83 -10.42 -2.03
C ARG A 171 6.99 -10.09 -2.95
N LYS A 172 7.40 -11.03 -3.81
CA LYS A 172 8.44 -10.82 -4.83
C LYS A 172 7.94 -10.01 -6.04
N GLY A 173 6.66 -9.67 -6.08
CA GLY A 173 6.07 -8.86 -7.16
C GLY A 173 5.71 -9.63 -8.43
N ASN A 174 5.88 -10.95 -8.44
CA ASN A 174 5.55 -11.78 -9.60
C ASN A 174 4.04 -11.91 -9.81
N LYS A 175 3.27 -11.81 -8.74
CA LYS A 175 1.80 -11.89 -8.73
C LYS A 175 1.17 -10.79 -7.87
N LYS A 176 -0.07 -10.45 -8.18
CA LYS A 176 -0.83 -9.41 -7.45
C LYS A 176 -2.10 -9.98 -6.81
N CYS A 177 -2.06 -11.22 -6.35
CA CYS A 177 -3.22 -11.86 -5.71
C CYS A 177 -3.42 -11.37 -4.29
N LEU A 178 -2.34 -11.31 -3.52
CA LEU A 178 -2.35 -10.92 -2.12
C LEU A 178 -1.56 -9.63 -1.87
N GLY A 179 -1.85 -8.97 -0.76
CA GLY A 179 -1.11 -7.83 -0.26
C GLY A 179 -1.04 -7.82 1.27
N PRO A 180 -0.20 -6.96 1.86
CA PRO A 180 -0.10 -6.81 3.31
C PRO A 180 -1.25 -5.99 3.88
N GLY A 181 -1.45 -6.07 5.19
CA GLY A 181 -2.45 -5.25 5.92
C GLY A 181 -2.13 -3.76 5.91
N ALA A 182 -0.85 -3.41 5.91
CA ALA A 182 -0.37 -2.04 5.75
C ALA A 182 0.75 -1.98 4.71
N MET A 183 0.75 -0.95 3.86
CA MET A 183 1.85 -0.70 2.92
C MET A 183 3.06 -0.14 3.66
N SER A 184 4.27 -0.47 3.19
CA SER A 184 5.49 0.18 3.66
C SER A 184 5.56 1.62 3.19
N ASN A 185 6.14 2.49 4.01
CA ASN A 185 6.29 3.92 3.72
C ASN A 185 7.54 4.51 4.40
N PHE A 186 8.62 3.72 4.42
CA PHE A 186 9.88 4.18 4.95
C PHE A 186 10.49 5.28 4.05
N PRO A 187 11.11 6.34 4.61
CA PRO A 187 11.34 6.63 6.05
C PRO A 187 10.24 7.50 6.68
N ASP A 188 9.13 7.71 6.02
CA ASP A 188 8.08 8.63 6.45
C ASP A 188 7.43 8.22 7.78
N ARG A 189 7.50 6.95 8.13
CA ARG A 189 6.96 6.39 9.38
C ARG A 189 8.05 5.71 10.19
N TYR A 190 7.96 5.85 11.52
CA TYR A 190 8.98 5.32 12.42
C TYR A 190 9.18 3.81 12.28
N ASP A 191 8.11 3.05 12.17
CA ASP A 191 8.13 1.60 11.99
C ASP A 191 8.22 1.14 10.53
N GLY A 192 8.33 2.08 9.57
CA GLY A 192 8.42 1.79 8.15
C GLY A 192 7.09 1.51 7.43
N PHE A 193 5.94 1.59 8.12
CA PHE A 193 4.64 1.26 7.56
C PHE A 193 3.63 2.40 7.67
N HIS A 194 2.65 2.45 6.77
CA HIS A 194 1.55 3.40 6.84
C HIS A 194 0.83 3.31 8.20
N THR A 195 0.37 4.45 8.68
CA THR A 195 -0.32 4.55 9.99
C THR A 195 -1.74 4.00 9.96
N TYR A 196 -2.34 3.87 8.78
CA TYR A 196 -3.62 3.18 8.60
C TYR A 196 -3.43 1.89 7.82
N ASN A 197 -4.22 0.89 8.16
CA ASN A 197 -4.28 -0.38 7.47
C ASN A 197 -5.29 -0.32 6.31
N ARG A 198 -5.30 -1.34 5.46
CA ARG A 198 -6.22 -1.42 4.31
C ARG A 198 -7.70 -1.29 4.69
N CYS A 199 -8.09 -1.73 5.90
CA CYS A 199 -9.46 -1.56 6.42
C CYS A 199 -9.96 -0.12 6.43
N CYS A 200 -9.07 0.87 6.55
CA CYS A 200 -9.41 2.30 6.53
C CYS A 200 -8.81 3.05 5.34
N ARG A 201 -8.20 2.34 4.39
CA ARG A 201 -7.51 2.96 3.27
C ARG A 201 -8.45 3.84 2.44
N SER A 202 -9.63 3.36 2.09
CA SER A 202 -10.60 4.11 1.28
C SER A 202 -11.06 5.41 1.94
N SER A 203 -11.18 5.43 3.28
CA SER A 203 -11.56 6.63 4.03
C SER A 203 -10.40 7.59 4.29
N GLN A 204 -9.16 7.10 4.30
CA GLN A 204 -7.97 7.90 4.60
C GLN A 204 -7.27 8.40 3.33
N ASP A 205 -7.28 7.60 2.26
CA ASP A 205 -6.73 7.94 0.96
C ASP A 205 -7.83 8.58 0.10
N LYS A 206 -8.13 9.83 0.40
CA LYS A 206 -9.21 10.60 -0.27
C LYS A 206 -8.86 10.98 -1.72
N GLY A 207 -7.73 10.51 -2.22
CA GLY A 207 -7.35 10.73 -3.60
C GLY A 207 -7.15 12.20 -3.96
N ARG A 208 -7.66 12.60 -5.12
CA ARG A 208 -7.50 13.94 -5.72
C ARG A 208 -8.62 14.91 -5.33
N SER A 209 -9.15 14.86 -4.11
CA SER A 209 -10.12 15.86 -3.70
C SER A 209 -9.49 17.25 -3.66
N LYS A 210 -10.27 18.28 -4.06
CA LYS A 210 -9.81 19.66 -4.13
C LYS A 210 -9.22 20.17 -2.81
N GLU A 211 -9.78 19.74 -1.68
CA GLU A 211 -9.31 20.08 -0.34
C GLU A 211 -7.96 19.44 -0.02
N ASN A 212 -7.74 18.20 -0.46
CA ASN A 212 -6.47 17.51 -0.30
C ASN A 212 -5.39 18.10 -1.20
N LEU A 213 -5.70 18.41 -2.46
CA LEU A 213 -4.75 19.02 -3.40
C LEU A 213 -4.23 20.35 -2.87
N LYS A 214 -5.07 21.18 -2.26
CA LYS A 214 -4.65 22.44 -1.61
C LYS A 214 -3.60 22.26 -0.53
N SER A 215 -3.55 21.11 0.14
CA SER A 215 -2.60 20.82 1.21
C SER A 215 -1.25 20.26 0.72
N TYR A 216 -1.15 19.84 -0.53
CA TYR A 216 0.06 19.27 -1.13
C TYR A 216 0.85 20.34 -1.88
N THR A 217 1.79 21.00 -1.22
CA THR A 217 2.60 22.08 -1.83
C THR A 217 3.81 21.61 -2.66
N LYS A 218 4.16 20.32 -2.59
CA LYS A 218 5.38 19.77 -3.23
C LYS A 218 5.21 18.36 -3.80
N ASP A 219 3.99 17.94 -3.99
CA ASP A 219 3.64 16.63 -4.53
C ASP A 219 3.07 16.84 -5.95
N ARG A 220 3.12 15.83 -6.80
CA ARG A 220 2.56 15.83 -8.15
C ARG A 220 1.10 16.31 -8.17
N ARG A 221 0.30 15.94 -7.18
CA ARG A 221 -1.11 16.36 -7.05
C ARG A 221 -1.25 17.87 -6.85
N ALA A 222 -0.27 18.54 -6.25
CA ALA A 222 -0.26 19.99 -6.14
C ALA A 222 -0.02 20.63 -7.51
N TYR A 223 0.81 20.05 -8.37
CA TYR A 223 0.98 20.54 -9.73
C TYR A 223 -0.31 20.41 -10.55
N GLU A 224 -1.09 19.35 -10.38
CA GLU A 224 -2.41 19.22 -10.99
C GLU A 224 -3.36 20.36 -10.58
N TYR A 225 -3.28 20.81 -9.33
CA TYR A 225 -4.10 21.92 -8.82
C TYR A 225 -3.61 23.29 -9.27
N TRP A 226 -2.29 23.48 -9.37
CA TRP A 226 -1.66 24.77 -9.67
C TRP A 226 -1.25 24.95 -11.14
N SER A 227 -1.56 23.98 -12.01
CA SER A 227 -1.23 24.10 -13.43
C SER A 227 -2.09 25.18 -14.09
N ASP A 228 -1.55 25.79 -15.16
CA ASP A 228 -2.23 26.84 -15.93
C ASP A 228 -3.37 26.31 -16.82
N GLY A 229 -3.64 25.01 -16.81
CA GLY A 229 -4.71 24.39 -17.57
C GLY A 229 -6.11 24.60 -16.98
N ASN A 230 -7.12 24.17 -17.72
CA ASN A 230 -8.50 24.17 -17.22
C ASN A 230 -8.74 22.99 -16.28
N ILE A 231 -8.27 23.15 -15.03
CA ILE A 231 -8.31 22.13 -13.98
C ILE A 231 -9.73 21.61 -13.73
N HIS A 232 -10.71 22.51 -13.71
CA HIS A 232 -12.11 22.13 -13.46
C HIS A 232 -12.67 21.24 -14.58
N ALA A 233 -12.47 21.62 -15.82
CA ALA A 233 -12.89 20.83 -16.98
C ALA A 233 -12.13 19.50 -17.06
N ALA A 234 -10.83 19.48 -16.76
CA ALA A 234 -10.04 18.25 -16.71
C ALA A 234 -10.58 17.27 -15.66
N ASN A 235 -10.87 17.75 -14.44
CA ASN A 235 -11.43 16.90 -13.38
C ASN A 235 -12.82 16.37 -13.72
N GLN A 236 -13.67 17.15 -14.39
CA GLN A 236 -14.96 16.69 -14.89
C GLN A 236 -14.80 15.66 -16.01
N PHE A 237 -13.89 15.90 -16.94
CA PHE A 237 -13.62 15.00 -18.06
C PHE A 237 -13.07 13.65 -17.57
N MET A 238 -12.15 13.65 -16.60
CA MET A 238 -11.64 12.43 -15.99
C MET A 238 -12.72 11.57 -15.32
N GLY A 239 -13.81 12.18 -14.86
CA GLY A 239 -14.96 11.48 -14.26
C GLY A 239 -16.05 11.11 -15.27
N SER A 240 -15.86 11.40 -16.56
CA SER A 240 -16.85 11.11 -17.60
C SER A 240 -16.80 9.64 -18.05
N SER A 241 -17.85 9.21 -18.76
CA SER A 241 -17.94 7.88 -19.37
C SER A 241 -16.88 7.62 -20.45
N PHE A 242 -16.20 8.63 -20.93
CA PHE A 242 -15.08 8.48 -21.88
C PHE A 242 -13.95 7.62 -21.31
N PHE A 243 -13.74 7.66 -20.01
CA PHE A 243 -12.72 6.86 -19.32
C PHE A 243 -13.28 5.58 -18.64
N GLU A 244 -14.52 5.20 -18.96
CA GLU A 244 -15.12 4.01 -18.36
C GLU A 244 -14.29 2.75 -18.70
N GLY A 245 -13.95 1.98 -17.68
CA GLY A 245 -13.07 0.79 -17.81
C GLY A 245 -11.58 1.10 -17.99
N THR A 246 -11.18 2.37 -18.04
CA THR A 246 -9.80 2.81 -18.20
C THR A 246 -9.37 3.76 -17.08
N SER A 247 -8.11 4.18 -17.07
CA SER A 247 -7.60 5.28 -16.25
C SER A 247 -7.36 6.50 -17.12
N ALA A 248 -7.76 7.67 -16.66
CA ALA A 248 -7.33 8.92 -17.27
C ALA A 248 -5.86 9.15 -16.95
N ASP A 249 -5.05 9.29 -17.99
CA ASP A 249 -3.63 9.57 -17.91
C ASP A 249 -3.32 10.93 -18.55
N HIS A 250 -2.28 11.62 -18.04
CA HIS A 250 -1.77 12.82 -18.69
C HIS A 250 -0.80 12.42 -19.80
N ILE A 251 -1.02 12.87 -21.02
CA ILE A 251 -0.12 12.65 -22.17
C ILE A 251 1.30 13.05 -21.77
N GLY A 252 1.48 14.25 -21.23
CA GLY A 252 2.75 14.67 -20.65
C GLY A 252 2.70 14.79 -19.13
N PRO A 253 3.76 14.35 -18.40
CA PRO A 253 3.79 14.40 -16.93
C PRO A 253 3.69 15.84 -16.41
N ILE A 254 2.74 16.08 -15.50
CA ILE A 254 2.59 17.39 -14.83
C ILE A 254 3.87 17.74 -14.05
N SER A 255 4.58 16.76 -13.51
CA SER A 255 5.85 16.96 -12.83
C SER A 255 6.95 17.55 -13.71
N LEU A 256 6.80 17.46 -15.03
CA LEU A 256 7.68 18.07 -16.04
C LEU A 256 7.15 19.39 -16.60
N GLY A 257 6.07 19.94 -16.02
CA GLY A 257 5.52 21.23 -16.42
C GLY A 257 4.36 21.16 -17.43
N PHE A 258 3.86 19.96 -17.75
CA PHE A 258 2.67 19.84 -18.59
C PHE A 258 1.41 20.23 -17.82
N VAL A 259 0.42 20.76 -18.51
CA VAL A 259 -0.79 21.33 -17.91
C VAL A 259 -1.85 20.27 -17.63
N HIS A 260 -2.63 20.46 -16.57
CA HIS A 260 -3.82 19.66 -16.27
C HIS A 260 -5.03 20.26 -17.00
N ASP A 261 -5.27 19.78 -18.21
CA ASP A 261 -6.32 20.25 -19.11
C ASP A 261 -6.93 19.05 -19.87
N PRO A 262 -8.23 19.06 -20.20
CA PRO A 262 -8.87 17.94 -20.92
C PRO A 262 -8.17 17.54 -22.22
N ARG A 263 -7.56 18.48 -22.91
CA ARG A 263 -6.85 18.27 -24.18
C ARG A 263 -5.61 17.38 -24.04
N TYR A 264 -5.07 17.26 -22.83
CA TYR A 264 -3.86 16.50 -22.52
C TYR A 264 -4.15 15.26 -21.68
N LEU A 265 -5.41 14.79 -21.71
CA LEU A 265 -5.82 13.55 -21.05
C LEU A 265 -6.11 12.48 -22.09
N GLN A 266 -5.66 11.28 -21.84
CA GLN A 266 -5.88 10.10 -22.68
C GLN A 266 -6.39 8.90 -21.87
N PRO A 267 -7.21 8.01 -22.46
CA PRO A 267 -7.56 6.76 -21.82
C PRO A 267 -6.38 5.78 -21.89
N MET A 268 -6.05 5.17 -20.77
CA MET A 268 -4.98 4.19 -20.66
C MET A 268 -5.41 3.06 -19.75
N THR A 269 -4.93 1.83 -19.97
CA THR A 269 -5.21 0.77 -19.00
C THR A 269 -4.59 1.11 -17.64
N SER A 270 -5.20 0.65 -16.55
CA SER A 270 -4.64 0.90 -15.20
C SER A 270 -3.23 0.31 -15.04
N SER A 271 -2.92 -0.77 -15.80
CA SER A 271 -1.60 -1.37 -15.83
C SER A 271 -0.58 -0.47 -16.51
N ASP A 272 -0.92 0.02 -17.70
CA ASP A 272 -0.01 0.86 -18.50
C ASP A 272 0.22 2.22 -17.84
N ASN A 273 -0.85 2.83 -17.31
CA ASN A 273 -0.75 4.06 -16.52
C ASN A 273 0.16 3.87 -15.29
N SER A 274 0.03 2.74 -14.58
CA SER A 274 0.91 2.42 -13.45
C SER A 274 2.36 2.18 -13.88
N THR A 275 2.59 1.70 -15.09
CA THR A 275 3.92 1.45 -15.66
C THR A 275 4.55 2.74 -16.21
N LYS A 276 3.76 3.57 -16.87
CA LYS A 276 4.18 4.86 -17.41
C LYS A 276 4.67 5.81 -16.30
N ARG A 277 3.93 5.89 -15.21
CA ARG A 277 4.23 6.82 -14.08
C ARG A 277 4.40 8.26 -14.57
N ASP A 278 5.44 8.96 -14.10
CA ASP A 278 5.80 10.34 -14.47
C ASP A 278 6.84 10.35 -15.61
N ARG A 279 6.59 9.58 -16.70
CA ARG A 279 7.46 9.50 -17.85
C ARG A 279 6.71 9.94 -19.10
N LEU A 280 7.41 10.66 -19.97
CA LEU A 280 6.98 10.89 -21.33
C LEU A 280 7.36 9.66 -22.15
N GLN A 281 6.43 9.12 -22.91
CA GLN A 281 6.67 8.01 -23.83
C GLN A 281 6.72 8.54 -25.26
N LEU A 282 7.41 7.83 -26.17
CA LEU A 282 7.48 8.25 -27.58
C LEU A 282 6.10 8.39 -28.21
N ILE A 283 5.17 7.50 -27.88
CA ILE A 283 3.78 7.55 -28.36
C ILE A 283 3.00 8.80 -27.85
N ASP A 284 3.47 9.45 -26.82
CA ASP A 284 2.87 10.70 -26.32
C ASP A 284 3.29 11.93 -27.17
N ILE A 285 4.23 11.77 -28.11
CA ILE A 285 4.84 12.85 -28.89
C ILE A 285 4.44 12.76 -30.37
N GLU A 286 4.07 11.57 -30.83
CA GLU A 286 3.56 11.32 -32.20
C GLU A 286 2.08 11.72 -32.35
#